data_6e792d8ea4026c73300c0ea34b432e8f
#
_entry.id   6e792d8ea4026c73300c0ea34b432e8f
#
_cell.length_a   1.000
_cell.length_b   1.000
_cell.length_c   1.000
_cell.angle_alpha   90.00
_cell.angle_beta   90.00
_cell.angle_gamma   90.00
#
_symmetry.space_group_name_H-M   'P 1'
#
loop_
_entity.id
_entity.type
_entity.pdbx_description
1 polymer ?
#
loop_
_entity_poly.entity_id
_entity_poly.type
_entity_poly.pdbx_seq_one_letter_code
_entity_poly.pdbx_strand_id
1 'polypeptide(L)'
;GLHLPLDLSTANRATIGGMIANNSAGTRSIVYGKTIDYVEELEVVLADGTLITMQPLDDEALREKCSRDDLEGDCYRVVRELGTQHQDEIRRRYPKILRRVGGYNLDEFLPADGPFNLCRIMVGSEGTLGMTVAAKLRLAPLPEHRVVCCVQFADVLEAMVATPVILEHGPSAVELVDRFILDSTRGKIEFEPLRAFIHGDPGAVLIIEFFDESTERIDRLAIDLDRRGLGHYIYRATDAADQARI
;
A
#
# COMPACT_ATOMS: atom_id res chain seq x y z
N GLY A 1 -0.03 20.11 -6.10
CA GLY A 1 -1.21 19.78 -5.27
C GLY A 1 -0.90 18.73 -4.21
N LEU A 2 -1.92 18.35 -3.43
CA LEU A 2 -1.84 17.28 -2.43
C LEU A 2 -2.83 16.17 -2.81
N HIS A 3 -2.51 14.93 -2.44
CA HIS A 3 -3.40 13.79 -2.64
C HIS A 3 -3.26 12.76 -1.50
N LEU A 4 -4.24 11.86 -1.38
CA LEU A 4 -4.12 10.63 -0.58
C LEU A 4 -3.48 9.56 -1.48
N PRO A 5 -2.21 9.16 -1.24
CA PRO A 5 -1.40 8.50 -2.27
C PRO A 5 -1.55 6.97 -2.31
N LEU A 6 -2.70 6.43 -1.96
CA LEU A 6 -2.89 4.98 -1.80
C LEU A 6 -3.02 4.22 -3.13
N ASP A 7 -3.38 4.92 -4.21
CA ASP A 7 -3.43 4.41 -5.60
C ASP A 7 -4.10 3.03 -5.75
N LEU A 8 -5.33 2.93 -5.25
CA LEU A 8 -6.10 1.69 -5.28
C LEU A 8 -6.70 1.43 -6.68
N SER A 9 -6.74 0.20 -7.11
CA SER A 9 -7.47 -0.20 -8.34
C SER A 9 -8.96 0.13 -8.28
N THR A 10 -9.52 0.29 -7.08
CA THR A 10 -10.91 0.66 -6.83
C THR A 10 -11.10 2.13 -6.46
N ALA A 11 -10.10 3.02 -6.68
CA ALA A 11 -10.12 4.41 -6.23
C ALA A 11 -11.35 5.21 -6.70
N ASN A 12 -11.93 4.87 -7.85
CA ASN A 12 -13.12 5.50 -8.39
C ASN A 12 -14.44 5.14 -7.68
N ARG A 13 -14.42 4.21 -6.71
CA ARG A 13 -15.59 3.73 -5.95
C ARG A 13 -15.30 3.37 -4.50
N ALA A 14 -14.05 3.37 -4.08
CA ALA A 14 -13.68 3.15 -2.68
C ALA A 14 -14.08 4.36 -1.83
N THR A 15 -14.65 4.11 -0.65
CA THR A 15 -14.89 5.16 0.35
C THR A 15 -13.72 5.25 1.32
N ILE A 16 -13.49 6.43 1.89
CA ILE A 16 -12.43 6.61 2.91
C ILE A 16 -12.65 5.66 4.10
N GLY A 17 -13.88 5.53 4.60
CA GLY A 17 -14.19 4.60 5.69
C GLY A 17 -13.90 3.14 5.33
N GLY A 18 -14.21 2.71 4.09
CA GLY A 18 -13.86 1.39 3.60
C GLY A 18 -12.36 1.16 3.49
N MET A 19 -11.61 2.17 3.04
CA MET A 19 -10.15 2.12 2.98
C MET A 19 -9.52 2.00 4.37
N ILE A 20 -10.06 2.71 5.37
CA ILE A 20 -9.64 2.62 6.77
C ILE A 20 -9.96 1.22 7.30
N ALA A 21 -11.19 0.74 7.15
CA ALA A 21 -11.61 -0.55 7.65
C ALA A 21 -10.78 -1.72 7.08
N ASN A 22 -10.40 -1.64 5.81
CA ASN A 22 -9.61 -2.66 5.13
C ASN A 22 -8.08 -2.48 5.27
N ASN A 23 -7.59 -1.35 5.78
CA ASN A 23 -6.17 -0.95 5.72
C ASN A 23 -5.63 -1.02 4.28
N SER A 24 -6.36 -0.43 3.34
CA SER A 24 -6.09 -0.57 1.91
C SER A 24 -4.68 -0.12 1.53
N ALA A 25 -4.09 -0.85 0.57
CA ALA A 25 -2.79 -0.56 -0.01
C ALA A 25 -2.87 -0.72 -1.54
N GLY A 26 -2.31 0.21 -2.28
CA GLY A 26 -2.30 0.19 -3.75
C GLY A 26 -0.93 -0.13 -4.34
N THR A 27 -0.80 0.05 -5.65
CA THR A 27 0.39 -0.28 -6.43
C THR A 27 1.63 0.46 -5.96
N ARG A 28 1.47 1.74 -5.56
CA ARG A 28 2.53 2.62 -5.05
C ARG A 28 2.86 2.43 -3.57
N SER A 29 2.40 1.35 -2.94
CA SER A 29 2.64 1.09 -1.52
C SER A 29 4.12 0.89 -1.17
N ILE A 30 4.98 0.57 -2.15
CA ILE A 30 6.44 0.52 -1.95
C ILE A 30 7.04 1.89 -1.60
N VAL A 31 6.39 2.99 -2.01
CA VAL A 31 6.79 4.36 -1.67
C VAL A 31 5.90 4.92 -0.55
N TYR A 32 4.59 4.70 -0.66
CA TYR A 32 3.62 5.40 0.18
C TYR A 32 3.05 4.56 1.33
N GLY A 33 3.32 3.26 1.38
CA GLY A 33 2.79 2.41 2.45
C GLY A 33 1.29 2.10 2.28
N LYS A 34 0.57 2.14 3.39
CA LYS A 34 -0.83 1.69 3.51
C LYS A 34 -1.70 2.78 4.14
N THR A 35 -3.00 2.57 4.22
CA THR A 35 -3.95 3.52 4.84
C THR A 35 -3.55 3.87 6.28
N ILE A 36 -3.08 2.91 7.07
CA ILE A 36 -2.64 3.13 8.46
C ILE A 36 -1.55 4.21 8.58
N ASP A 37 -0.71 4.37 7.56
CA ASP A 37 0.39 5.33 7.57
C ASP A 37 -0.09 6.78 7.41
N TYR A 38 -1.36 6.97 7.01
CA TYR A 38 -1.98 8.27 6.74
C TYR A 38 -3.07 8.66 7.73
N VAL A 39 -3.56 7.74 8.56
CA VAL A 39 -4.60 8.03 9.55
C VAL A 39 -3.96 8.66 10.79
N GLU A 40 -4.30 9.93 11.06
CA GLU A 40 -3.85 10.66 12.24
C GLU A 40 -4.86 10.59 13.39
N GLU A 41 -6.15 10.86 13.09
CA GLU A 41 -7.23 10.88 14.08
C GLU A 41 -8.49 10.21 13.51
N LEU A 42 -9.28 9.59 14.36
CA LEU A 42 -10.58 9.03 14.01
C LEU A 42 -11.64 9.44 15.04
N GLU A 43 -12.83 9.79 14.57
CA GLU A 43 -14.04 9.77 15.39
C GLU A 43 -14.73 8.43 15.19
N VAL A 44 -15.00 7.72 16.28
CA VAL A 44 -15.50 6.35 16.27
C VAL A 44 -16.67 6.20 17.22
N VAL A 45 -17.75 5.58 16.76
CA VAL A 45 -18.85 5.12 17.61
C VAL A 45 -18.53 3.72 18.08
N LEU A 46 -18.43 3.54 19.40
CA LEU A 46 -18.20 2.26 20.06
C LEU A 46 -19.48 1.42 20.13
N ALA A 47 -19.36 0.16 20.60
CA ALA A 47 -20.47 -0.80 20.66
C ALA A 47 -21.62 -0.36 21.62
N ASP A 48 -21.32 0.47 22.61
CA ASP A 48 -22.30 1.04 23.54
C ASP A 48 -22.98 2.34 23.02
N GLY A 49 -22.61 2.79 21.81
CA GLY A 49 -23.09 4.02 21.19
C GLY A 49 -22.29 5.28 21.57
N THR A 50 -21.25 5.16 22.39
CA THR A 50 -20.40 6.29 22.76
C THR A 50 -19.56 6.75 21.59
N LEU A 51 -19.60 8.06 21.28
CA LEU A 51 -18.70 8.68 20.30
C LEU A 51 -17.41 9.10 21.00
N ILE A 52 -16.29 8.61 20.48
CA ILE A 52 -14.95 8.93 20.99
C ILE A 52 -14.06 9.48 19.88
N THR A 53 -13.05 10.27 20.27
CA THR A 53 -11.97 10.69 19.37
C THR A 53 -10.70 9.94 19.73
N MET A 54 -10.19 9.18 18.76
CA MET A 54 -8.90 8.51 18.82
C MET A 54 -7.85 9.38 18.14
N GLN A 55 -6.75 9.66 18.84
CA GLN A 55 -5.64 10.48 18.35
C GLN A 55 -4.34 10.07 19.05
N PRO A 56 -3.17 10.54 18.58
CA PRO A 56 -1.92 10.33 19.30
C PRO A 56 -1.98 10.91 20.71
N LEU A 57 -1.59 10.11 21.70
CA LEU A 57 -1.57 10.48 23.12
C LEU A 57 -0.16 10.39 23.66
N ASP A 58 0.25 11.37 24.45
CA ASP A 58 1.41 11.26 25.33
C ASP A 58 1.11 10.36 26.55
N ASP A 59 2.12 10.12 27.39
CA ASP A 59 1.98 9.24 28.55
C ASP A 59 0.98 9.74 29.60
N GLU A 60 0.79 11.05 29.74
CA GLU A 60 -0.13 11.63 30.70
C GLU A 60 -1.57 11.46 30.20
N ALA A 61 -1.84 11.83 28.98
CA ALA A 61 -3.16 11.67 28.36
C ALA A 61 -3.55 10.18 28.26
N LEU A 62 -2.59 9.28 27.96
CA LEU A 62 -2.85 7.85 27.96
C LEU A 62 -3.22 7.31 29.34
N ARG A 63 -2.54 7.79 30.43
CA ARG A 63 -2.91 7.42 31.80
C ARG A 63 -4.31 7.90 32.16
N GLU A 64 -4.68 9.13 31.77
CA GLU A 64 -6.01 9.66 31.96
C GLU A 64 -7.08 8.79 31.27
N LYS A 65 -6.87 8.47 29.97
CA LYS A 65 -7.77 7.58 29.24
C LYS A 65 -7.90 6.21 29.91
N CYS A 66 -6.78 5.60 30.32
CA CYS A 66 -6.80 4.31 31.01
C CYS A 66 -7.45 4.35 32.40
N SER A 67 -7.59 5.52 33.05
CA SER A 67 -8.22 5.65 34.38
C SER A 67 -9.74 5.71 34.32
N ARG A 68 -10.34 5.87 33.15
CA ARG A 68 -11.81 5.92 32.96
C ARG A 68 -12.44 4.58 33.27
N ASP A 69 -13.63 4.61 33.92
CA ASP A 69 -14.43 3.41 34.21
C ASP A 69 -15.59 3.29 33.21
N ASP A 70 -15.24 3.24 31.92
CA ASP A 70 -16.16 3.10 30.79
C ASP A 70 -15.51 2.31 29.65
N LEU A 71 -16.28 2.01 28.58
CA LEU A 71 -15.83 1.24 27.44
C LEU A 71 -14.61 1.90 26.73
N GLU A 72 -14.56 3.24 26.69
CA GLU A 72 -13.40 3.95 26.15
C GLU A 72 -12.13 3.60 26.94
N GLY A 73 -12.19 3.68 28.27
CA GLY A 73 -11.08 3.34 29.16
C GLY A 73 -10.66 1.86 29.00
N ASP A 74 -11.64 0.95 28.88
CA ASP A 74 -11.37 -0.47 28.65
C ASP A 74 -10.60 -0.68 27.32
N CYS A 75 -11.00 -0.02 26.24
CA CYS A 75 -10.31 -0.10 24.96
C CYS A 75 -8.82 0.29 25.08
N TYR A 76 -8.52 1.42 25.75
CA TYR A 76 -7.13 1.86 25.93
C TYR A 76 -6.33 0.90 26.83
N ARG A 77 -6.92 0.42 27.94
CA ARG A 77 -6.26 -0.55 28.84
C ARG A 77 -5.94 -1.84 28.15
N VAL A 78 -6.94 -2.45 27.51
CA VAL A 78 -6.80 -3.78 26.86
C VAL A 78 -5.77 -3.74 25.74
N VAL A 79 -5.82 -2.76 24.84
CA VAL A 79 -4.87 -2.69 23.71
C VAL A 79 -3.44 -2.45 24.21
N ARG A 80 -3.25 -1.57 25.21
CA ARG A 80 -1.95 -1.34 25.83
C ARG A 80 -1.41 -2.60 26.50
N GLU A 81 -2.27 -3.32 27.22
CA GLU A 81 -1.91 -4.56 27.93
C GLU A 81 -1.52 -5.65 26.94
N LEU A 82 -2.29 -5.87 25.87
CA LEU A 82 -1.96 -6.82 24.81
C LEU A 82 -0.60 -6.54 24.17
N GLY A 83 -0.31 -5.28 23.83
CA GLY A 83 0.99 -4.90 23.27
C GLY A 83 2.16 -5.15 24.22
N THR A 84 1.94 -4.99 25.53
CA THR A 84 2.97 -5.17 26.55
C THR A 84 3.17 -6.65 26.94
N GLN A 85 2.08 -7.36 27.22
CA GLN A 85 2.15 -8.75 27.73
C GLN A 85 2.53 -9.76 26.64
N HIS A 86 2.12 -9.52 25.39
CA HIS A 86 2.33 -10.44 24.28
C HIS A 86 3.40 -9.99 23.29
N GLN A 87 4.27 -9.05 23.67
CA GLN A 87 5.24 -8.43 22.75
C GLN A 87 6.14 -9.44 22.01
N ASP A 88 6.60 -10.49 22.68
CA ASP A 88 7.49 -11.49 22.05
C ASP A 88 6.74 -12.36 21.05
N GLU A 89 5.49 -12.70 21.37
CA GLU A 89 4.61 -13.46 20.47
C GLU A 89 4.22 -12.63 19.25
N ILE A 90 3.90 -11.35 19.42
CA ILE A 90 3.61 -10.41 18.35
C ILE A 90 4.84 -10.28 17.43
N ARG A 91 6.03 -10.02 18.00
CA ARG A 91 7.28 -9.93 17.20
C ARG A 91 7.58 -11.20 16.41
N ARG A 92 7.26 -12.37 16.98
CA ARG A 92 7.54 -13.67 16.38
C ARG A 92 6.55 -14.02 15.27
N ARG A 93 5.25 -13.71 15.44
CA ARG A 93 4.18 -14.16 14.53
C ARG A 93 3.81 -13.18 13.44
N TYR A 94 3.94 -11.88 13.68
CA TYR A 94 3.57 -10.89 12.68
C TYR A 94 4.51 -10.97 11.47
N PRO A 95 3.98 -11.21 10.24
CA PRO A 95 4.79 -11.27 9.03
C PRO A 95 5.48 -9.94 8.77
N LYS A 96 6.79 -9.97 8.52
CA LYS A 96 7.58 -8.79 8.19
C LYS A 96 7.55 -8.52 6.68
N ILE A 97 6.36 -8.28 6.15
CA ILE A 97 6.12 -7.95 4.76
C ILE A 97 5.46 -6.56 4.65
N LEU A 98 5.76 -5.84 3.58
CA LEU A 98 5.30 -4.47 3.37
C LEU A 98 3.76 -4.35 3.40
N ARG A 99 3.08 -5.23 2.67
CA ARG A 99 1.61 -5.21 2.51
C ARG A 99 0.89 -6.13 3.48
N ARG A 100 1.28 -6.18 4.75
CA ARG A 100 0.48 -6.86 5.75
C ARG A 100 -0.75 -5.98 6.07
N VAL A 101 -1.92 -6.41 5.66
CA VAL A 101 -3.19 -5.68 5.84
C VAL A 101 -4.26 -6.51 6.55
N GLY A 102 -4.07 -7.83 6.70
CA GLY A 102 -5.03 -8.71 7.37
C GLY A 102 -4.85 -8.75 8.89
N GLY A 103 -5.97 -8.76 9.62
CA GLY A 103 -6.01 -8.82 11.08
C GLY A 103 -5.72 -7.50 11.78
N TYR A 104 -5.84 -7.50 13.10
CA TYR A 104 -5.57 -6.31 13.92
C TYR A 104 -4.08 -5.98 13.97
N ASN A 105 -3.74 -4.70 13.99
CA ASN A 105 -2.35 -4.21 13.99
C ASN A 105 -1.79 -4.11 15.42
N LEU A 106 -1.73 -5.23 16.17
CA LEU A 106 -1.19 -5.24 17.53
C LEU A 106 0.31 -4.93 17.57
N ASP A 107 1.03 -5.14 16.48
CA ASP A 107 2.43 -4.78 16.32
C ASP A 107 2.70 -3.26 16.36
N GLU A 108 1.69 -2.43 16.13
CA GLU A 108 1.75 -0.97 16.30
C GLU A 108 1.71 -0.52 17.79
N PHE A 109 1.45 -1.45 18.71
CA PHE A 109 1.35 -1.20 20.16
C PHE A 109 2.47 -1.86 20.98
N LEU A 110 3.50 -2.34 20.32
CA LEU A 110 4.71 -2.78 21.02
C LEU A 110 5.35 -1.61 21.74
N PRO A 111 5.96 -1.84 22.93
CA PRO A 111 6.72 -0.80 23.62
C PRO A 111 7.78 -0.19 22.68
N ALA A 112 7.62 1.08 22.36
CA ALA A 112 8.48 1.85 21.48
C ALA A 112 8.44 3.32 21.88
N ASP A 113 9.40 4.08 21.40
CA ASP A 113 9.40 5.54 21.52
C ASP A 113 8.34 6.11 20.55
N GLY A 114 7.38 6.86 21.09
CA GLY A 114 6.35 7.52 20.30
C GLY A 114 4.97 7.55 20.98
N PRO A 115 4.06 8.38 20.49
CA PRO A 115 2.73 8.53 21.08
C PRO A 115 1.88 7.28 20.84
N PHE A 116 1.15 6.86 21.87
CA PHE A 116 0.14 5.80 21.75
C PHE A 116 -1.05 6.29 20.92
N ASN A 117 -1.40 5.60 19.85
CA ASN A 117 -2.52 6.00 19.00
C ASN A 117 -3.48 4.83 18.72
N LEU A 118 -4.66 4.89 19.36
CA LEU A 118 -5.67 3.83 19.24
C LEU A 118 -6.27 3.73 17.79
N CYS A 119 -6.10 4.75 16.93
CA CYS A 119 -6.48 4.65 15.52
C CYS A 119 -5.85 3.43 14.83
N ARG A 120 -4.63 3.04 15.26
CA ARG A 120 -3.87 1.93 14.66
C ARG A 120 -4.60 0.59 14.73
N ILE A 121 -5.40 0.34 15.79
CA ILE A 121 -6.19 -0.91 15.91
C ILE A 121 -7.48 -0.84 15.10
N MET A 122 -8.05 0.37 14.92
CA MET A 122 -9.24 0.59 14.12
C MET A 122 -8.99 0.38 12.63
N VAL A 123 -7.82 0.82 12.15
CA VAL A 123 -7.41 0.61 10.76
C VAL A 123 -7.18 -0.88 10.52
N GLY A 124 -7.91 -1.45 9.56
CA GLY A 124 -7.87 -2.89 9.27
C GLY A 124 -8.78 -3.76 10.15
N SER A 125 -9.67 -3.13 10.95
CA SER A 125 -10.60 -3.86 11.82
C SER A 125 -11.82 -4.44 11.10
N GLU A 126 -12.04 -4.13 9.83
CA GLU A 126 -13.14 -4.63 8.99
C GLU A 126 -14.54 -4.41 9.63
N GLY A 127 -14.70 -3.31 10.39
CA GLY A 127 -15.95 -2.96 11.07
C GLY A 127 -16.28 -3.79 12.32
N THR A 128 -15.33 -4.55 12.87
CA THR A 128 -15.55 -5.45 14.02
C THR A 128 -15.39 -4.77 15.38
N LEU A 129 -14.73 -3.61 15.44
CA LEU A 129 -14.42 -2.92 16.70
C LEU A 129 -15.27 -1.67 16.96
N GLY A 130 -15.80 -1.05 15.92
CA GLY A 130 -16.58 0.17 16.00
C GLY A 130 -16.87 0.74 14.62
N MET A 131 -17.58 1.87 14.57
CA MET A 131 -17.95 2.55 13.33
C MET A 131 -17.21 3.89 13.22
N THR A 132 -16.33 4.02 12.23
CA THR A 132 -15.65 5.29 11.93
C THR A 132 -16.65 6.26 11.29
N VAL A 133 -16.79 7.45 11.87
CA VAL A 133 -17.70 8.51 11.38
C VAL A 133 -16.96 9.71 10.81
N ALA A 134 -15.73 9.98 11.28
CA ALA A 134 -14.85 11.00 10.72
C ALA A 134 -13.39 10.56 10.80
N ALA A 135 -12.55 11.10 9.93
CA ALA A 135 -11.12 10.80 9.90
C ALA A 135 -10.31 12.05 9.53
N LYS A 136 -9.19 12.24 10.21
CA LYS A 136 -8.12 13.17 9.80
C LYS A 136 -7.00 12.39 9.16
N LEU A 137 -6.72 12.72 7.91
CA LEU A 137 -5.75 12.03 7.09
C LEU A 137 -4.61 12.97 6.70
N ARG A 138 -3.38 12.47 6.80
CA ARG A 138 -2.23 13.12 6.20
C ARG A 138 -2.27 12.97 4.69
N LEU A 139 -1.91 14.01 3.97
CA LEU A 139 -1.79 13.99 2.51
C LEU A 139 -0.31 14.07 2.10
N ALA A 140 0.00 13.57 0.91
CA ALA A 140 1.32 13.66 0.31
C ALA A 140 1.31 14.63 -0.89
N PRO A 141 2.46 15.22 -1.26
CA PRO A 141 2.60 15.95 -2.51
C PRO A 141 2.28 15.07 -3.72
N LEU A 142 1.53 15.61 -4.66
CA LEU A 142 1.30 14.93 -5.94
C LEU A 142 2.60 14.94 -6.75
N PRO A 143 3.08 13.79 -7.24
CA PRO A 143 4.25 13.75 -8.13
C PRO A 143 4.01 14.61 -9.38
N GLU A 144 4.99 15.43 -9.73
CA GLU A 144 4.90 16.31 -10.90
C GLU A 144 5.14 15.54 -12.20
N HIS A 145 6.07 14.59 -12.15
CA HIS A 145 6.49 13.80 -13.30
C HIS A 145 6.48 12.31 -12.97
N ARG A 146 6.21 11.51 -13.97
CA ARG A 146 6.35 10.06 -13.93
C ARG A 146 6.76 9.51 -15.29
N VAL A 147 7.54 8.45 -15.27
CA VAL A 147 7.87 7.65 -16.44
C VAL A 147 7.54 6.19 -16.17
N VAL A 148 7.08 5.48 -17.19
CA VAL A 148 6.66 4.08 -17.09
C VAL A 148 7.43 3.26 -18.13
N CYS A 149 7.86 2.06 -17.75
CA CYS A 149 8.30 1.07 -18.71
C CYS A 149 7.67 -0.29 -18.44
N CYS A 150 7.56 -1.10 -19.50
CA CYS A 150 7.06 -2.46 -19.42
C CYS A 150 8.18 -3.41 -19.86
N VAL A 151 8.65 -4.23 -18.94
CA VAL A 151 9.68 -5.26 -19.22
C VAL A 151 8.99 -6.59 -19.45
N GLN A 152 9.32 -7.24 -20.57
CA GLN A 152 8.73 -8.52 -20.98
C GLN A 152 9.67 -9.68 -20.69
N PHE A 153 9.09 -10.77 -20.20
CA PHE A 153 9.79 -11.97 -19.75
C PHE A 153 9.24 -13.23 -20.44
N ALA A 154 10.07 -14.25 -20.57
CA ALA A 154 9.65 -15.53 -21.14
C ALA A 154 8.57 -16.22 -20.30
N ASP A 155 8.64 -16.07 -18.96
CA ASP A 155 7.66 -16.61 -18.02
C ASP A 155 7.61 -15.80 -16.72
N VAL A 156 6.68 -16.18 -15.84
CA VAL A 156 6.47 -15.51 -14.55
C VAL A 156 7.65 -15.70 -13.58
N LEU A 157 8.36 -16.82 -13.65
CA LEU A 157 9.49 -17.09 -12.75
C LEU A 157 10.67 -16.17 -13.06
N GLU A 158 10.94 -15.93 -14.34
CA GLU A 158 11.95 -14.95 -14.76
C GLU A 158 11.59 -13.55 -14.27
N ALA A 159 10.32 -13.12 -14.40
CA ALA A 159 9.83 -11.86 -13.88
C ALA A 159 10.02 -11.74 -12.35
N MET A 160 9.77 -12.82 -11.61
CA MET A 160 9.97 -12.86 -10.16
C MET A 160 11.45 -12.75 -9.77
N VAL A 161 12.35 -13.38 -10.54
CA VAL A 161 13.82 -13.26 -10.36
C VAL A 161 14.28 -11.83 -10.65
N ALA A 162 13.70 -11.17 -11.66
CA ALA A 162 14.03 -9.79 -12.02
C ALA A 162 13.52 -8.76 -11.00
N THR A 163 12.45 -9.05 -10.26
CA THR A 163 11.81 -8.10 -9.34
C THR A 163 12.78 -7.51 -8.30
N PRO A 164 13.62 -8.28 -7.56
CA PRO A 164 14.59 -7.70 -6.63
C PRO A 164 15.57 -6.74 -7.31
N VAL A 165 16.03 -7.07 -8.52
CA VAL A 165 16.93 -6.21 -9.32
C VAL A 165 16.24 -4.89 -9.67
N ILE A 166 14.98 -4.95 -10.09
CA ILE A 166 14.17 -3.77 -10.42
C ILE A 166 13.99 -2.89 -9.18
N LEU A 167 13.75 -3.48 -8.01
CA LEU A 167 13.58 -2.74 -6.76
C LEU A 167 14.84 -1.99 -6.32
N GLU A 168 16.06 -2.45 -6.69
CA GLU A 168 17.32 -1.74 -6.44
C GLU A 168 17.37 -0.38 -7.15
N HIS A 169 16.60 -0.20 -8.24
CA HIS A 169 16.50 1.07 -8.98
C HIS A 169 15.49 2.06 -8.40
N GLY A 170 14.79 1.72 -7.30
CA GLY A 170 13.86 2.59 -6.57
C GLY A 170 12.61 2.98 -7.38
N PRO A 171 11.87 2.02 -7.96
CA PRO A 171 10.62 2.31 -8.64
C PRO A 171 9.55 2.80 -7.66
N SER A 172 8.57 3.57 -8.17
CA SER A 172 7.39 3.96 -7.42
C SER A 172 6.29 2.90 -7.43
N ALA A 173 6.24 2.07 -8.48
CA ALA A 173 5.35 0.93 -8.59
C ALA A 173 5.99 -0.18 -9.44
N VAL A 174 5.64 -1.43 -9.13
CA VAL A 174 5.96 -2.62 -9.93
C VAL A 174 4.73 -3.52 -9.93
N GLU A 175 4.13 -3.71 -11.10
CA GLU A 175 2.93 -4.54 -11.30
C GLU A 175 3.22 -5.70 -12.24
N LEU A 176 2.77 -6.90 -11.87
CA LEU A 176 2.92 -8.10 -12.68
C LEU A 176 1.64 -8.36 -13.48
N VAL A 177 1.79 -8.52 -14.79
CA VAL A 177 0.76 -9.04 -15.69
C VAL A 177 1.25 -10.40 -16.21
N ASP A 178 0.58 -11.45 -15.79
CA ASP A 178 0.94 -12.82 -16.17
C ASP A 178 0.31 -13.27 -17.49
N ARG A 179 0.68 -14.45 -17.94
CA ARG A 179 0.17 -15.06 -19.16
C ARG A 179 -1.34 -15.18 -19.19
N PHE A 180 -1.98 -15.48 -18.05
CA PHE A 180 -3.42 -15.65 -17.98
C PHE A 180 -4.14 -14.33 -18.31
N ILE A 181 -3.67 -13.22 -17.75
CA ILE A 181 -4.22 -11.88 -18.03
C ILE A 181 -3.95 -11.49 -19.49
N LEU A 182 -2.71 -11.71 -19.99
CA LEU A 182 -2.34 -11.40 -21.38
C LEU A 182 -3.24 -12.15 -22.38
N ASP A 183 -3.50 -13.43 -22.15
CA ASP A 183 -4.36 -14.23 -23.02
C ASP A 183 -5.84 -13.85 -22.88
N SER A 184 -6.30 -13.46 -21.69
CA SER A 184 -7.69 -13.06 -21.46
C SER A 184 -8.10 -11.80 -22.23
N THR A 185 -7.13 -10.96 -22.61
CA THR A 185 -7.34 -9.71 -23.38
C THR A 185 -7.07 -9.89 -24.88
N ARG A 186 -6.50 -11.01 -25.31
CA ARG A 186 -6.13 -11.25 -26.71
C ARG A 186 -7.38 -11.38 -27.60
N GLY A 187 -7.35 -10.71 -28.77
CA GLY A 187 -8.41 -10.78 -29.77
C GLY A 187 -9.71 -10.08 -29.39
N LYS A 188 -9.72 -9.31 -28.30
CA LYS A 188 -10.86 -8.48 -27.89
C LYS A 188 -10.63 -7.05 -28.34
N ILE A 189 -11.52 -6.54 -29.19
CA ILE A 189 -11.41 -5.20 -29.82
C ILE A 189 -11.21 -4.10 -28.79
N GLU A 190 -11.87 -4.18 -27.64
CA GLU A 190 -11.79 -3.18 -26.57
C GLU A 190 -10.40 -3.09 -25.91
N PHE A 191 -9.60 -4.19 -25.93
CA PHE A 191 -8.27 -4.24 -25.36
C PHE A 191 -7.14 -4.03 -26.38
N GLU A 192 -7.41 -4.07 -27.67
CA GLU A 192 -6.36 -3.91 -28.71
C GLU A 192 -5.54 -2.62 -28.53
N PRO A 193 -6.12 -1.44 -28.26
CA PRO A 193 -5.33 -0.22 -28.03
C PRO A 193 -4.48 -0.29 -26.77
N LEU A 194 -4.90 -1.06 -25.75
CA LEU A 194 -4.24 -1.20 -24.46
C LEU A 194 -3.12 -2.27 -24.49
N ARG A 195 -2.93 -2.94 -25.62
CA ARG A 195 -1.88 -3.96 -25.84
C ARG A 195 -0.68 -3.43 -26.61
N ALA A 196 -0.64 -2.13 -26.92
CA ALA A 196 0.42 -1.53 -27.75
C ALA A 196 1.84 -1.71 -27.15
N PHE A 197 1.94 -1.90 -25.84
CA PHE A 197 3.22 -2.15 -25.15
C PHE A 197 3.72 -3.60 -25.26
N ILE A 198 2.88 -4.52 -25.75
CA ILE A 198 3.23 -5.95 -25.87
C ILE A 198 3.92 -6.20 -27.20
N HIS A 199 5.13 -6.74 -27.15
CA HIS A 199 5.89 -7.17 -28.34
C HIS A 199 6.03 -8.71 -28.34
N GLY A 200 5.65 -9.34 -29.45
CA GLY A 200 5.70 -10.80 -29.57
C GLY A 200 4.67 -11.50 -28.66
N ASP A 201 5.11 -12.53 -27.95
CA ASP A 201 4.27 -13.40 -27.14
C ASP A 201 4.91 -13.67 -25.75
N PRO A 202 5.01 -12.63 -24.87
CA PRO A 202 5.64 -12.79 -23.55
C PRO A 202 4.80 -13.69 -22.63
N GLY A 203 5.49 -14.42 -21.74
CA GLY A 203 4.85 -15.17 -20.67
C GLY A 203 4.47 -14.32 -19.45
N ALA A 204 5.15 -13.18 -19.28
CA ALA A 204 4.85 -12.21 -18.24
C ALA A 204 5.36 -10.81 -18.62
N VAL A 205 4.76 -9.78 -18.02
CA VAL A 205 5.20 -8.39 -18.14
C VAL A 205 5.26 -7.76 -16.75
N LEU A 206 6.33 -7.05 -16.41
CA LEU A 206 6.37 -6.14 -15.28
C LEU A 206 6.20 -4.70 -15.77
N ILE A 207 5.15 -4.03 -15.27
CA ILE A 207 4.91 -2.61 -15.47
C ILE A 207 5.61 -1.89 -14.32
N ILE A 208 6.55 -1.00 -14.65
CA ILE A 208 7.44 -0.34 -13.68
C ILE A 208 7.28 1.15 -13.84
N GLU A 209 6.98 1.84 -12.74
CA GLU A 209 6.82 3.28 -12.69
C GLU A 209 7.96 3.91 -11.88
N PHE A 210 8.43 5.08 -12.31
CA PHE A 210 9.33 5.93 -11.54
C PHE A 210 8.76 7.34 -11.46
N PHE A 211 8.89 7.99 -10.29
CA PHE A 211 8.66 9.42 -10.14
C PHE A 211 9.91 10.17 -10.60
N ASP A 212 9.97 10.47 -11.89
CA ASP A 212 11.11 11.11 -12.53
C ASP A 212 10.65 11.93 -13.74
N GLU A 213 11.41 12.95 -14.11
CA GLU A 213 11.18 13.72 -15.34
C GLU A 213 11.92 13.12 -16.55
N SER A 214 12.92 12.27 -16.33
CA SER A 214 13.76 11.68 -17.36
C SER A 214 13.67 10.17 -17.41
N THR A 215 14.10 9.59 -18.51
CA THR A 215 14.19 8.14 -18.71
C THR A 215 15.48 7.51 -18.19
N GLU A 216 16.36 8.27 -17.57
CA GLU A 216 17.69 7.78 -17.15
C GLU A 216 17.63 6.56 -16.22
N ARG A 217 16.64 6.51 -15.35
CA ARG A 217 16.44 5.32 -14.48
C ARG A 217 16.03 4.10 -15.28
N ILE A 218 15.19 4.28 -16.30
CA ILE A 218 14.78 3.19 -17.21
C ILE A 218 16.00 2.71 -18.00
N ASP A 219 16.87 3.61 -18.46
CA ASP A 219 18.06 3.21 -19.22
C ASP A 219 19.07 2.47 -18.35
N ARG A 220 19.28 2.91 -17.08
CA ARG A 220 20.11 2.18 -16.13
C ARG A 220 19.54 0.81 -15.79
N LEU A 221 18.23 0.70 -15.58
CA LEU A 221 17.54 -0.56 -15.37
C LEU A 221 17.70 -1.49 -16.57
N ALA A 222 17.52 -0.97 -17.80
CA ALA A 222 17.67 -1.75 -19.03
C ALA A 222 19.08 -2.36 -19.16
N ILE A 223 20.12 -1.58 -18.88
CA ILE A 223 21.51 -2.03 -18.90
C ILE A 223 21.75 -3.13 -17.84
N ASP A 224 21.20 -2.97 -16.66
CA ASP A 224 21.40 -3.94 -15.57
C ASP A 224 20.67 -5.27 -15.82
N LEU A 225 19.43 -5.21 -16.33
CA LEU A 225 18.69 -6.40 -16.75
C LEU A 225 19.40 -7.14 -17.89
N ASP A 226 19.87 -6.42 -18.91
CA ASP A 226 20.62 -7.01 -20.03
C ASP A 226 21.89 -7.73 -19.55
N ARG A 227 22.68 -7.11 -18.67
CA ARG A 227 23.88 -7.74 -18.08
C ARG A 227 23.59 -9.01 -17.30
N ARG A 228 22.40 -9.13 -16.73
CA ARG A 228 21.96 -10.31 -15.96
C ARG A 228 21.22 -11.33 -16.84
N GLY A 229 20.99 -11.02 -18.12
CA GLY A 229 20.22 -11.86 -19.04
C GLY A 229 18.75 -12.00 -18.65
N LEU A 230 18.14 -10.94 -18.10
CA LEU A 230 16.76 -10.91 -17.63
C LEU A 230 15.90 -10.02 -18.52
N GLY A 231 14.74 -10.53 -18.93
CA GLY A 231 13.83 -9.85 -19.85
C GLY A 231 14.37 -9.80 -21.28
N HIS A 232 13.47 -9.75 -22.25
CA HIS A 232 13.85 -9.80 -23.67
C HIS A 232 13.39 -8.56 -24.45
N TYR A 233 12.53 -7.72 -23.85
CA TYR A 233 12.07 -6.48 -24.48
C TYR A 233 11.64 -5.47 -23.41
N ILE A 234 11.89 -4.17 -23.67
CA ILE A 234 11.49 -3.07 -22.78
C ILE A 234 10.75 -2.02 -23.62
N TYR A 235 9.47 -1.86 -23.34
CA TYR A 235 8.67 -0.74 -23.86
C TYR A 235 8.81 0.47 -22.93
N ARG A 236 8.98 1.67 -23.47
CA ARG A 236 9.11 2.92 -22.72
C ARG A 236 7.92 3.83 -23.01
N ALA A 237 7.08 4.08 -22.02
CA ALA A 237 5.97 5.03 -22.11
C ALA A 237 6.38 6.33 -21.42
N THR A 238 6.89 7.26 -22.20
CA THR A 238 7.45 8.53 -21.70
C THR A 238 6.48 9.70 -21.78
N ASP A 239 5.46 9.59 -22.61
CA ASP A 239 4.41 10.60 -22.73
C ASP A 239 3.09 10.14 -22.10
N ALA A 240 2.23 11.12 -21.79
CA ALA A 240 0.96 10.86 -21.11
C ALA A 240 -0.02 10.01 -21.94
N ALA A 241 0.06 10.05 -23.27
CA ALA A 241 -0.84 9.29 -24.14
C ALA A 241 -0.46 7.80 -24.12
N ASP A 242 0.83 7.50 -24.15
CA ASP A 242 1.33 6.12 -24.01
C ASP A 242 1.08 5.56 -22.61
N GLN A 243 1.31 6.36 -21.56
CA GLN A 243 1.04 5.95 -20.16
C GLN A 243 -0.43 5.66 -19.90
N ALA A 244 -1.34 6.34 -20.60
CA ALA A 244 -2.79 6.10 -20.48
C ALA A 244 -3.26 4.78 -21.14
N ARG A 245 -2.40 4.11 -21.89
CA ARG A 245 -2.68 2.82 -22.54
C ARG A 245 -2.12 1.62 -21.79
N ILE A 246 -1.36 1.87 -20.75
CA ILE A 246 -0.80 0.87 -19.84
C ILE A 246 -1.64 0.82 -18.57
#